data_14f042027a16e41062cb3d718c9b3529
#
_entry.id   14f042027a16e41062cb3d718c9b3529
#
_cell.length_a   1.000
_cell.length_b   1.000
_cell.length_c   1.000
_cell.angle_alpha   90.00
_cell.angle_beta   90.00
_cell.angle_gamma   90.00
#
_symmetry.space_group_name_H-M   'P 1'
#
loop_
_entity.id
_entity.type
_entity.pdbx_description
1 polymer ?
#
loop_
_entity_poly.entity_id
_entity_poly.type
_entity_poly.pdbx_seq_one_letter_code
_entity_poly.pdbx_strand_id
1 'polypeptide(L)'
;MPSIFRLIPLILFSFAPLIYAQEQNIPARPAQLSMTAVGRHHHPIATKSSEAQDYFDQGMTLLYGFNHEEAARSFQRSAELDPASPMPLWGIAMAVGPNYNLDVDADREKLAFETMQKAQILAEQAPQIERNYTHALAARFSSNSKPDYQQLAHDYAAAMKSLASQYPDDLDAATLYAESLMDLNPWRLWSNDGKPGENTEEIVGILESVLARNPNHVGANHYYIHAVEASPSPERALPSAHRLDAMVPQAGHLVHMPAHIYERTGFYSAAAKSNELAAKADQDYADKTGQVGSMYDLMYRSHNQHFLAMAASMAGNYAQAKRAADEMTARLLPHAKTMPMLDGFFSSPIWVDTRFAKWQVVLARPEPMKELPGTHALWRYSRAAAFAAIGKTQNAEQEQKLFEAERLAFSPEAMFGEMNHAQDVLAVASHVIDARIALAKSQKEVAVAHFQKAVELQDALRYDEPADWYYPVRESLGAALLAAGKPDQAEQVFREDLARNPRNPRSLYGLRESLLAQQKTSDATWVESQLAIAWKDADSQLTLSDL
;
A
#
# COMPACT_ATOMS: atom_id res chain seq x y z
N MET A 1 38.98 0.27 -46.54
CA MET A 1 37.62 -0.32 -46.51
C MET A 1 37.00 0.15 -45.21
N PRO A 2 36.00 1.00 -45.22
CA PRO A 2 35.43 1.56 -43.98
C PRO A 2 34.31 0.66 -43.45
N SER A 3 34.37 0.43 -42.14
CA SER A 3 33.38 -0.29 -41.32
C SER A 3 32.09 0.53 -41.22
N ILE A 4 31.00 -0.07 -41.63
CA ILE A 4 29.65 0.50 -41.49
C ILE A 4 29.15 0.19 -40.08
N PHE A 5 29.15 1.19 -39.18
CA PHE A 5 28.39 1.16 -37.96
C PHE A 5 26.89 1.34 -38.31
N ARG A 6 26.11 0.29 -38.19
CA ARG A 6 24.65 0.39 -38.17
C ARG A 6 24.19 0.90 -36.79
N LEU A 7 23.76 2.15 -36.77
CA LEU A 7 22.94 2.68 -35.66
C LEU A 7 21.59 1.94 -35.65
N ILE A 8 21.37 1.16 -34.63
CA ILE A 8 20.04 0.65 -34.26
C ILE A 8 19.37 1.78 -33.46
N PRO A 9 18.21 2.29 -33.87
CA PRO A 9 17.51 3.27 -33.08
C PRO A 9 17.01 2.60 -31.80
N LEU A 10 17.45 3.13 -30.66
CA LEU A 10 16.86 2.85 -29.34
C LEU A 10 15.42 3.37 -29.38
N ILE A 11 14.45 2.48 -29.56
CA ILE A 11 13.05 2.78 -29.32
C ILE A 11 12.89 2.69 -27.82
N LEU A 12 12.96 3.85 -27.16
CA LEU A 12 12.44 4.06 -25.81
C LEU A 12 10.93 3.80 -25.85
N PHE A 13 10.52 2.61 -25.47
CA PHE A 13 9.13 2.37 -25.09
C PHE A 13 8.92 3.01 -23.71
N SER A 14 8.54 4.28 -23.71
CA SER A 14 7.84 4.89 -22.60
C SER A 14 6.43 4.27 -22.54
N PHE A 15 6.29 3.21 -21.76
CA PHE A 15 4.98 2.62 -21.43
C PHE A 15 4.41 3.32 -20.20
N ALA A 16 3.77 4.42 -20.41
CA ALA A 16 2.62 5.01 -19.75
C ALA A 16 2.45 6.39 -20.38
N PRO A 17 1.37 6.78 -20.97
CA PRO A 17 0.16 7.20 -20.30
C PRO A 17 -1.10 7.16 -21.20
N LEU A 18 -1.37 6.10 -21.91
CA LEU A 18 -2.48 6.10 -22.89
C LEU A 18 -3.84 5.67 -22.31
N ILE A 19 -3.93 5.22 -21.08
CA ILE A 19 -5.19 4.75 -20.47
C ILE A 19 -5.76 5.75 -19.46
N TYR A 20 -4.94 6.64 -18.91
CA TYR A 20 -5.37 7.65 -17.92
C TYR A 20 -6.15 8.84 -18.51
N ALA A 21 -6.07 9.08 -19.82
CA ALA A 21 -6.64 10.28 -20.44
C ALA A 21 -8.17 10.23 -20.64
N GLN A 22 -8.83 9.11 -20.43
CA GLN A 22 -10.25 8.97 -20.79
C GLN A 22 -11.25 9.26 -19.67
N GLU A 23 -10.84 9.35 -18.39
CA GLU A 23 -11.75 9.55 -17.26
C GLU A 23 -11.56 10.86 -16.48
N GLN A 24 -10.74 11.78 -16.94
CA GLN A 24 -10.36 12.97 -16.16
C GLN A 24 -11.11 14.26 -16.48
N ASN A 25 -12.20 14.21 -17.18
CA ASN A 25 -13.20 15.24 -17.04
C ASN A 25 -13.93 14.97 -15.71
N ILE A 26 -13.92 15.94 -14.80
CA ILE A 26 -14.76 15.88 -13.59
C ILE A 26 -16.14 15.40 -14.02
N PRO A 27 -16.59 14.20 -13.60
CA PRO A 27 -17.80 13.62 -14.16
C PRO A 27 -18.97 14.56 -14.01
N ALA A 28 -19.79 14.70 -15.05
CA ALA A 28 -20.92 15.63 -15.11
C ALA A 28 -22.03 15.39 -14.06
N ARG A 29 -21.90 14.36 -13.20
CA ARG A 29 -22.86 14.12 -12.14
C ARG A 29 -22.53 14.96 -10.90
N PRO A 30 -23.52 15.62 -10.28
CA PRO A 30 -23.30 16.41 -9.07
C PRO A 30 -22.88 15.52 -7.89
N ALA A 31 -22.01 16.05 -7.03
CA ALA A 31 -21.68 15.42 -5.75
C ALA A 31 -22.95 15.24 -4.91
N GLN A 32 -23.02 14.12 -4.19
CA GLN A 32 -24.08 13.88 -3.21
C GLN A 32 -23.55 14.21 -1.82
N LEU A 33 -24.28 15.06 -1.09
CA LEU A 33 -23.91 15.39 0.27
C LEU A 33 -24.09 14.17 1.18
N SER A 34 -23.04 13.76 1.85
CA SER A 34 -23.04 12.64 2.78
C SER A 34 -22.40 13.02 4.12
N MET A 35 -22.76 14.16 4.66
CA MET A 35 -22.19 14.78 5.87
C MET A 35 -22.11 13.86 7.09
N THR A 36 -23.07 12.94 7.25
CA THR A 36 -23.07 11.97 8.36
C THR A 36 -22.05 10.84 8.18
N ALA A 37 -21.49 10.71 6.98
CA ALA A 37 -20.74 9.55 6.55
C ALA A 37 -19.25 9.83 6.38
N VAL A 38 -18.87 11.06 6.06
CA VAL A 38 -17.47 11.45 5.82
C VAL A 38 -16.84 12.22 6.99
N GLY A 39 -17.48 12.25 8.18
CA GLY A 39 -16.95 12.93 9.35
C GLY A 39 -17.31 14.41 9.43
N ARG A 40 -16.66 15.13 10.35
CA ARG A 40 -16.95 16.55 10.66
C ARG A 40 -15.69 17.41 10.54
N HIS A 41 -14.90 17.20 9.51
CA HIS A 41 -13.83 18.14 9.23
C HIS A 41 -14.43 19.49 8.83
N HIS A 42 -13.86 20.58 9.33
CA HIS A 42 -14.32 21.92 9.00
C HIS A 42 -13.13 22.84 8.75
N HIS A 43 -13.07 23.35 7.52
CA HIS A 43 -12.16 24.41 7.12
C HIS A 43 -12.97 25.62 6.66
N PRO A 44 -13.02 26.72 7.44
CA PRO A 44 -13.89 27.84 7.13
C PRO A 44 -13.44 28.58 5.86
N ILE A 45 -14.37 28.84 4.95
CA ILE A 45 -14.17 29.68 3.76
C ILE A 45 -15.04 30.91 3.79
N ALA A 46 -14.63 31.97 3.08
CA ALA A 46 -15.42 33.22 2.97
C ALA A 46 -16.60 33.01 2.01
N THR A 47 -17.66 32.42 2.53
CA THR A 47 -18.91 32.20 1.82
C THR A 47 -20.10 32.60 2.67
N LYS A 48 -21.22 33.03 2.00
CA LYS A 48 -22.52 33.26 2.64
C LYS A 48 -23.44 32.04 2.52
N SER A 49 -23.04 31.04 1.73
CA SER A 49 -23.81 29.82 1.50
C SER A 49 -23.34 28.74 2.46
N SER A 50 -24.16 28.39 3.44
CA SER A 50 -23.86 27.24 4.33
C SER A 50 -23.72 25.94 3.54
N GLU A 51 -24.50 25.76 2.47
CA GLU A 51 -24.42 24.59 1.61
C GLU A 51 -23.08 24.54 0.83
N ALA A 52 -22.56 25.71 0.38
CA ALA A 52 -21.23 25.78 -0.23
C ALA A 52 -20.11 25.38 0.76
N GLN A 53 -20.22 25.86 2.02
CA GLN A 53 -19.30 25.45 3.09
C GLN A 53 -19.37 23.95 3.35
N ASP A 54 -20.58 23.38 3.43
CA ASP A 54 -20.77 21.96 3.69
C ASP A 54 -20.14 21.08 2.59
N TYR A 55 -20.30 21.46 1.31
CA TYR A 55 -19.64 20.76 0.20
C TYR A 55 -18.13 20.98 0.18
N PHE A 56 -17.64 22.13 0.63
CA PHE A 56 -16.20 22.37 0.76
C PHE A 56 -15.60 21.47 1.85
N ASP A 57 -16.22 21.38 3.01
CA ASP A 57 -15.81 20.53 4.12
C ASP A 57 -15.81 19.04 3.73
N GLN A 58 -16.84 18.60 2.97
CA GLN A 58 -16.87 17.27 2.38
C GLN A 58 -15.69 17.05 1.42
N GLY A 59 -15.42 18.03 0.56
CA GLY A 59 -14.29 17.99 -0.37
C GLY A 59 -12.96 17.86 0.35
N MET A 60 -12.74 18.62 1.44
CA MET A 60 -11.52 18.52 2.26
C MET A 60 -11.36 17.14 2.92
N THR A 61 -12.45 16.59 3.46
CA THR A 61 -12.40 15.26 4.08
C THR A 61 -12.04 14.17 3.05
N LEU A 62 -12.62 14.24 1.85
CA LEU A 62 -12.37 13.30 0.77
C LEU A 62 -10.98 13.48 0.15
N LEU A 63 -10.48 14.72 0.08
CA LEU A 63 -9.10 15.02 -0.31
C LEU A 63 -8.12 14.37 0.67
N TYR A 64 -8.31 14.56 1.97
CA TYR A 64 -7.55 13.90 3.02
C TYR A 64 -7.72 12.38 3.04
N GLY A 65 -8.74 11.85 2.40
CA GLY A 65 -9.02 10.43 2.25
C GLY A 65 -8.61 9.84 0.89
N PHE A 66 -7.85 10.59 0.09
CA PHE A 66 -7.40 10.20 -1.25
C PHE A 66 -8.52 9.81 -2.25
N ASN A 67 -9.78 10.15 -1.93
CA ASN A 67 -10.86 10.06 -2.90
C ASN A 67 -10.94 11.38 -3.71
N HIS A 68 -9.91 11.61 -4.52
CA HIS A 68 -9.69 12.85 -5.25
C HIS A 68 -10.82 13.17 -6.24
N GLU A 69 -11.42 12.17 -6.88
CA GLU A 69 -12.53 12.38 -7.82
C GLU A 69 -13.78 12.92 -7.12
N GLU A 70 -14.18 12.34 -5.98
CA GLU A 70 -15.34 12.81 -5.25
C GLU A 70 -15.05 14.13 -4.51
N ALA A 71 -13.79 14.33 -4.08
CA ALA A 71 -13.34 15.63 -3.57
C ALA A 71 -13.51 16.72 -4.62
N ALA A 72 -13.03 16.51 -5.85
CA ALA A 72 -13.18 17.46 -6.96
C ALA A 72 -14.65 17.76 -7.25
N ARG A 73 -15.53 16.74 -7.26
CA ARG A 73 -16.99 16.95 -7.43
C ARG A 73 -17.60 17.76 -6.30
N SER A 74 -17.18 17.51 -5.06
CA SER A 74 -17.65 18.25 -3.89
C SER A 74 -17.23 19.73 -3.98
N PHE A 75 -15.97 19.99 -4.31
CA PHE A 75 -15.48 21.35 -4.53
C PHE A 75 -16.17 22.03 -5.71
N GLN A 76 -16.41 21.31 -6.81
CA GLN A 76 -17.15 21.84 -7.95
C GLN A 76 -18.57 22.28 -7.53
N ARG A 77 -19.27 21.44 -6.74
CA ARG A 77 -20.59 21.80 -6.23
C ARG A 77 -20.54 23.02 -5.32
N SER A 78 -19.53 23.14 -4.48
CA SER A 78 -19.29 24.32 -3.65
C SER A 78 -19.09 25.58 -4.52
N ALA A 79 -18.28 25.48 -5.60
CA ALA A 79 -18.08 26.60 -6.56
C ALA A 79 -19.36 27.02 -7.30
N GLU A 80 -20.26 26.08 -7.64
CA GLU A 80 -21.56 26.37 -8.25
C GLU A 80 -22.48 27.14 -7.28
N LEU A 81 -22.42 26.82 -5.99
CA LEU A 81 -23.24 27.43 -4.95
C LEU A 81 -22.75 28.84 -4.53
N ASP A 82 -21.44 29.06 -4.64
CA ASP A 82 -20.81 30.38 -4.45
C ASP A 82 -19.70 30.63 -5.47
N PRO A 83 -20.05 31.11 -6.68
CA PRO A 83 -19.07 31.35 -7.75
C PRO A 83 -18.05 32.46 -7.45
N ALA A 84 -18.25 33.24 -6.38
CA ALA A 84 -17.33 34.31 -5.98
C ALA A 84 -16.22 33.84 -5.05
N SER A 85 -16.35 32.66 -4.43
CA SER A 85 -15.36 32.09 -3.53
C SER A 85 -14.19 31.47 -4.31
N PRO A 86 -12.92 31.82 -4.03
CA PRO A 86 -11.75 31.20 -4.66
C PRO A 86 -11.45 29.78 -4.15
N MET A 87 -11.83 29.49 -2.89
CA MET A 87 -11.40 28.26 -2.21
C MET A 87 -11.95 26.98 -2.84
N PRO A 88 -13.19 26.91 -3.36
CA PRO A 88 -13.64 25.73 -4.10
C PRO A 88 -12.80 25.44 -5.35
N LEU A 89 -12.36 26.48 -6.09
CA LEU A 89 -11.46 26.29 -7.24
C LEU A 89 -10.05 25.85 -6.80
N TRP A 90 -9.56 26.37 -5.67
CA TRP A 90 -8.35 25.87 -5.03
C TRP A 90 -8.48 24.38 -4.71
N GLY A 91 -9.60 23.95 -4.12
CA GLY A 91 -9.86 22.54 -3.80
C GLY A 91 -9.90 21.62 -5.04
N ILE A 92 -10.51 22.09 -6.15
CA ILE A 92 -10.50 21.37 -7.43
C ILE A 92 -9.06 21.18 -7.91
N ALA A 93 -8.26 22.25 -7.95
CA ALA A 93 -6.87 22.18 -8.41
C ALA A 93 -6.02 21.27 -7.53
N MET A 94 -6.23 21.29 -6.21
CA MET A 94 -5.57 20.38 -5.27
C MET A 94 -5.93 18.93 -5.55
N ALA A 95 -7.22 18.64 -5.79
CA ALA A 95 -7.71 17.29 -6.04
C ALA A 95 -7.26 16.70 -7.39
N VAL A 96 -7.11 17.54 -8.43
CA VAL A 96 -6.65 17.06 -9.75
C VAL A 96 -5.13 17.14 -9.92
N GLY A 97 -4.41 17.82 -9.02
CA GLY A 97 -2.96 17.91 -9.01
C GLY A 97 -2.26 16.61 -8.66
N PRO A 98 -0.90 16.60 -8.59
CA PRO A 98 -0.15 15.46 -8.08
C PRO A 98 -0.46 15.22 -6.60
N ASN A 99 -0.17 14.03 -6.08
CA ASN A 99 -0.33 13.68 -4.68
C ASN A 99 0.65 12.55 -4.30
N TYR A 100 0.69 12.20 -3.03
CA TYR A 100 1.61 11.21 -2.48
C TYR A 100 1.59 9.85 -3.21
N ASN A 101 0.44 9.45 -3.79
CA ASN A 101 0.27 8.17 -4.49
C ASN A 101 0.29 8.29 -6.02
N LEU A 102 0.22 9.50 -6.58
CA LEU A 102 0.03 9.63 -8.03
C LEU A 102 0.65 10.92 -8.56
N ASP A 103 1.53 10.77 -9.55
CA ASP A 103 2.02 11.88 -10.36
C ASP A 103 0.91 12.49 -11.22
N VAL A 104 1.13 13.70 -11.71
CA VAL A 104 0.22 14.39 -12.61
C VAL A 104 0.58 14.14 -14.08
N ASP A 105 -0.44 13.89 -14.91
CA ASP A 105 -0.27 13.90 -16.37
C ASP A 105 -0.52 15.31 -16.96
N ALA A 106 -0.21 15.49 -18.24
CA ALA A 106 -0.27 16.78 -18.92
C ALA A 106 -1.70 17.41 -18.95
N ASP A 107 -2.74 16.59 -19.02
CA ASP A 107 -4.13 17.07 -19.07
C ASP A 107 -4.59 17.53 -17.69
N ARG A 108 -4.22 16.80 -16.64
CA ARG A 108 -4.49 17.18 -15.25
C ARG A 108 -3.69 18.42 -14.85
N GLU A 109 -2.41 18.48 -15.21
CA GLU A 109 -1.56 19.66 -14.98
C GLU A 109 -2.20 20.92 -15.60
N LYS A 110 -2.63 20.82 -16.86
CA LYS A 110 -3.30 21.91 -17.57
C LYS A 110 -4.59 22.32 -16.86
N LEU A 111 -5.43 21.34 -16.46
CA LEU A 111 -6.68 21.62 -15.77
C LEU A 111 -6.43 22.30 -14.42
N ALA A 112 -5.46 21.81 -13.64
CA ALA A 112 -5.09 22.39 -12.36
C ALA A 112 -4.56 23.82 -12.53
N PHE A 113 -3.66 24.05 -13.48
CA PHE A 113 -3.12 25.36 -13.79
C PHE A 113 -4.22 26.38 -14.19
N GLU A 114 -5.09 26.02 -15.15
CA GLU A 114 -6.19 26.88 -15.60
C GLU A 114 -7.20 27.17 -14.49
N THR A 115 -7.45 26.19 -13.62
CA THR A 115 -8.33 26.35 -12.46
C THR A 115 -7.71 27.29 -11.42
N MET A 116 -6.42 27.16 -11.16
CA MET A 116 -5.70 28.07 -10.25
C MET A 116 -5.63 29.50 -10.76
N GLN A 117 -5.49 29.74 -12.06
CA GLN A 117 -5.58 31.09 -12.61
C GLN A 117 -6.93 31.75 -12.30
N LYS A 118 -8.03 31.01 -12.43
CA LYS A 118 -9.38 31.51 -12.08
C LYS A 118 -9.49 31.78 -10.58
N ALA A 119 -8.97 30.85 -9.75
CA ALA A 119 -8.96 31.01 -8.29
C ALA A 119 -8.19 32.26 -7.86
N GLN A 120 -7.02 32.53 -8.45
CA GLN A 120 -6.22 33.72 -8.14
C GLN A 120 -6.95 35.04 -8.48
N ILE A 121 -7.68 35.08 -9.60
CA ILE A 121 -8.50 36.27 -9.96
C ILE A 121 -9.57 36.51 -8.91
N LEU A 122 -10.31 35.49 -8.49
CA LEU A 122 -11.33 35.62 -7.44
C LEU A 122 -10.71 35.99 -6.08
N ALA A 123 -9.52 35.45 -5.79
CA ALA A 123 -8.82 35.68 -4.55
C ALA A 123 -8.42 37.14 -4.31
N GLU A 124 -8.33 38.00 -5.35
CA GLU A 124 -8.06 39.43 -5.20
C GLU A 124 -9.06 40.12 -4.27
N GLN A 125 -10.30 39.65 -4.23
CA GLN A 125 -11.38 40.18 -3.39
C GLN A 125 -11.65 39.37 -2.12
N ALA A 126 -10.90 38.26 -1.91
CA ALA A 126 -11.09 37.38 -0.79
C ALA A 126 -10.26 37.81 0.45
N PRO A 127 -10.51 37.23 1.64
CA PRO A 127 -9.67 37.42 2.81
C PRO A 127 -8.21 37.05 2.56
N GLN A 128 -7.29 37.70 3.31
CA GLN A 128 -5.85 37.53 3.09
C GLN A 128 -5.41 36.08 3.18
N ILE A 129 -5.98 35.29 4.09
CA ILE A 129 -5.64 33.87 4.25
C ILE A 129 -5.97 33.07 2.99
N GLU A 130 -7.14 33.29 2.38
CA GLU A 130 -7.54 32.59 1.14
C GLU A 130 -6.67 33.00 -0.05
N ARG A 131 -6.28 34.29 -0.12
CA ARG A 131 -5.27 34.75 -1.09
C ARG A 131 -3.95 33.99 -0.93
N ASN A 132 -3.52 33.80 0.31
CA ASN A 132 -2.26 33.12 0.59
C ASN A 132 -2.32 31.61 0.27
N TYR A 133 -3.46 30.94 0.53
CA TYR A 133 -3.70 29.56 0.08
C TYR A 133 -3.65 29.42 -1.44
N THR A 134 -4.32 30.33 -2.17
CA THR A 134 -4.32 30.29 -3.64
C THR A 134 -2.94 30.60 -4.21
N HIS A 135 -2.17 31.51 -3.61
CA HIS A 135 -0.79 31.79 -4.01
C HIS A 135 0.12 30.59 -3.74
N ALA A 136 -0.01 29.94 -2.58
CA ALA A 136 0.84 28.81 -2.23
C ALA A 136 0.61 27.63 -3.21
N LEU A 137 -0.65 27.28 -3.49
CA LEU A 137 -0.94 26.18 -4.41
C LEU A 137 -0.57 26.51 -5.86
N ALA A 138 -0.67 27.76 -6.28
CA ALA A 138 -0.29 28.17 -7.64
C ALA A 138 1.18 27.89 -7.95
N ALA A 139 2.06 27.85 -6.94
CA ALA A 139 3.47 27.50 -7.11
C ALA A 139 3.69 26.04 -7.58
N ARG A 140 2.68 25.18 -7.42
CA ARG A 140 2.74 23.75 -7.80
C ARG A 140 2.55 23.51 -9.30
N PHE A 141 2.02 24.48 -10.07
CA PHE A 141 1.58 24.31 -11.45
C PHE A 141 2.27 25.27 -12.42
N SER A 142 2.38 24.86 -13.69
CA SER A 142 3.05 25.65 -14.71
C SER A 142 2.32 25.59 -16.06
N SER A 143 2.37 26.71 -16.80
CA SER A 143 1.94 26.73 -18.21
C SER A 143 2.97 26.17 -19.20
N ASN A 144 4.14 25.75 -18.70
CA ASN A 144 5.19 25.20 -19.55
C ASN A 144 4.75 23.84 -20.09
N SER A 145 4.97 23.57 -21.37
CA SER A 145 4.69 22.26 -21.98
C SER A 145 5.61 21.13 -21.50
N LYS A 146 6.70 21.46 -20.81
CA LYS A 146 7.66 20.54 -20.20
C LYS A 146 8.09 21.11 -18.85
N PRO A 147 7.21 21.07 -17.83
CA PRO A 147 7.55 21.60 -16.53
C PRO A 147 8.61 20.74 -15.84
N ASP A 148 9.39 21.36 -14.99
CA ASP A 148 10.22 20.64 -14.02
C ASP A 148 9.35 20.33 -12.79
N TYR A 149 8.71 19.18 -12.77
CA TYR A 149 7.82 18.77 -11.70
C TYR A 149 8.51 18.70 -10.35
N GLN A 150 9.79 18.36 -10.32
CA GLN A 150 10.58 18.32 -9.09
C GLN A 150 10.77 19.72 -8.51
N GLN A 151 11.10 20.69 -9.37
CA GLN A 151 11.20 22.09 -8.94
C GLN A 151 9.85 22.65 -8.48
N LEU A 152 8.76 22.35 -9.19
CA LEU A 152 7.41 22.76 -8.80
C LEU A 152 6.99 22.19 -7.43
N ALA A 153 7.33 20.95 -7.15
CA ALA A 153 7.08 20.35 -5.84
C ALA A 153 7.87 21.07 -4.72
N HIS A 154 9.14 21.41 -4.95
CA HIS A 154 9.94 22.20 -4.01
C HIS A 154 9.39 23.63 -3.81
N ASP A 155 8.97 24.28 -4.89
CA ASP A 155 8.38 25.63 -4.83
C ASP A 155 7.08 25.61 -4.04
N TYR A 156 6.23 24.58 -4.24
CA TYR A 156 5.01 24.39 -3.46
C TYR A 156 5.31 24.14 -1.99
N ALA A 157 6.25 23.24 -1.66
CA ALA A 157 6.62 22.98 -0.26
C ALA A 157 7.16 24.24 0.44
N ALA A 158 7.96 25.06 -0.25
CA ALA A 158 8.45 26.33 0.28
C ALA A 158 7.31 27.34 0.51
N ALA A 159 6.33 27.40 -0.41
CA ALA A 159 5.16 28.26 -0.29
C ALA A 159 4.26 27.81 0.88
N MET A 160 4.04 26.49 1.04
CA MET A 160 3.27 25.92 2.15
C MET A 160 3.97 26.13 3.50
N LYS A 161 5.30 26.04 3.56
CA LYS A 161 6.09 26.42 4.75
C LYS A 161 5.84 27.86 5.17
N SER A 162 5.84 28.77 4.19
CA SER A 162 5.56 30.19 4.44
C SER A 162 4.13 30.40 4.95
N LEU A 163 3.15 29.74 4.34
CA LEU A 163 1.73 29.79 4.73
C LEU A 163 1.53 29.30 6.17
N ALA A 164 2.01 28.10 6.49
CA ALA A 164 1.90 27.52 7.83
C ALA A 164 2.61 28.39 8.89
N SER A 165 3.75 28.99 8.55
CA SER A 165 4.46 29.88 9.45
C SER A 165 3.71 31.19 9.70
N GLN A 166 3.01 31.70 8.70
CA GLN A 166 2.22 32.94 8.80
C GLN A 166 0.92 32.73 9.58
N TYR A 167 0.36 31.51 9.51
CA TYR A 167 -0.88 31.14 10.19
C TYR A 167 -0.67 29.93 11.12
N PRO A 168 0.08 30.10 12.23
CA PRO A 168 0.46 28.95 13.08
C PRO A 168 -0.72 28.28 13.79
N ASP A 169 -1.89 28.91 13.81
CA ASP A 169 -3.11 28.35 14.37
C ASP A 169 -3.98 27.61 13.34
N ASP A 170 -3.63 27.70 12.07
CA ASP A 170 -4.28 26.97 10.99
C ASP A 170 -3.67 25.57 10.87
N LEU A 171 -4.42 24.57 11.38
CA LEU A 171 -3.97 23.19 11.39
C LEU A 171 -4.01 22.53 10.02
N ASP A 172 -4.88 23.02 9.11
CA ASP A 172 -4.89 22.55 7.72
C ASP A 172 -3.66 23.05 6.97
N ALA A 173 -3.27 24.30 7.16
CA ALA A 173 -2.03 24.82 6.56
C ALA A 173 -0.80 24.02 7.02
N ALA A 174 -0.73 23.68 8.31
CA ALA A 174 0.34 22.83 8.85
C ALA A 174 0.28 21.40 8.28
N THR A 175 -0.91 20.81 8.18
CA THR A 175 -1.10 19.44 7.65
C THR A 175 -0.73 19.37 6.17
N LEU A 176 -1.15 20.35 5.37
CA LEU A 176 -0.83 20.44 3.95
C LEU A 176 0.65 20.79 3.70
N TYR A 177 1.30 21.50 4.63
CA TYR A 177 2.75 21.65 4.58
C TYR A 177 3.45 20.31 4.80
N ALA A 178 3.01 19.50 5.75
CA ALA A 178 3.57 18.16 5.93
C ALA A 178 3.35 17.29 4.67
N GLU A 179 2.14 17.33 4.07
CA GLU A 179 1.84 16.62 2.81
C GLU A 179 2.77 17.07 1.68
N SER A 180 2.98 18.38 1.49
CA SER A 180 3.89 18.89 0.45
C SER A 180 5.34 18.41 0.61
N LEU A 181 5.80 18.16 1.83
CA LEU A 181 7.10 17.54 2.10
C LEU A 181 7.10 16.03 1.83
N MET A 182 5.98 15.34 2.08
CA MET A 182 5.82 13.92 1.74
C MET A 182 5.89 13.71 0.23
N ASP A 183 5.30 14.60 -0.55
CA ASP A 183 5.30 14.56 -2.02
C ASP A 183 6.71 14.74 -2.64
N LEU A 184 7.67 15.28 -1.90
CA LEU A 184 9.06 15.35 -2.37
C LEU A 184 9.76 13.98 -2.39
N ASN A 185 9.31 13.06 -1.52
CA ASN A 185 9.89 11.73 -1.38
C ASN A 185 8.81 10.67 -1.17
N PRO A 186 7.86 10.50 -2.10
CA PRO A 186 6.77 9.56 -1.92
C PRO A 186 7.31 8.14 -1.71
N TRP A 187 6.78 7.44 -0.70
CA TRP A 187 7.14 6.07 -0.32
C TRP A 187 8.61 5.85 0.09
N ARG A 188 9.37 6.94 0.37
CA ARG A 188 10.80 6.89 0.72
C ARG A 188 11.13 7.66 1.99
N LEU A 189 10.16 7.78 2.90
CA LEU A 189 10.35 8.49 4.17
C LEU A 189 11.32 7.76 5.10
N TRP A 190 11.41 6.44 4.99
CA TRP A 190 12.33 5.63 5.78
C TRP A 190 13.11 4.65 4.89
N SER A 191 14.37 4.44 5.20
CA SER A 191 15.19 3.39 4.60
C SER A 191 14.98 2.05 5.29
N ASN A 192 15.36 0.94 4.64
CA ASN A 192 15.23 -0.42 5.20
C ASN A 192 15.98 -0.62 6.53
N ASP A 193 17.02 0.19 6.79
CA ASP A 193 17.75 0.19 8.07
C ASP A 193 17.15 1.17 9.12
N GLY A 194 15.96 1.71 8.85
CA GLY A 194 15.18 2.54 9.75
C GLY A 194 15.67 3.99 9.89
N LYS A 195 16.51 4.46 8.97
CA LYS A 195 16.94 5.87 8.99
C LYS A 195 15.91 6.75 8.30
N PRO A 196 15.64 7.95 8.86
CA PRO A 196 14.73 8.88 8.23
C PRO A 196 15.33 9.41 6.91
N GLY A 197 14.49 9.52 5.89
CA GLY A 197 14.78 10.22 4.65
C GLY A 197 14.76 11.75 4.83
N GLU A 198 14.98 12.47 3.73
CA GLU A 198 14.92 13.93 3.74
C GLU A 198 13.54 14.42 4.21
N ASN A 199 13.52 15.42 5.08
CA ASN A 199 12.33 16.04 5.68
C ASN A 199 11.46 15.12 6.56
N THR A 200 11.75 13.83 6.70
CA THR A 200 10.89 12.88 7.43
C THR A 200 10.66 13.28 8.89
N GLU A 201 11.70 13.70 9.59
CA GLU A 201 11.58 14.14 10.99
C GLU A 201 10.75 15.44 11.11
N GLU A 202 10.88 16.37 10.14
CA GLU A 202 10.07 17.60 10.08
C GLU A 202 8.60 17.25 9.85
N ILE A 203 8.28 16.35 8.89
CA ILE A 203 6.92 15.84 8.61
C ILE A 203 6.31 15.27 9.90
N VAL A 204 7.01 14.36 10.55
CA VAL A 204 6.53 13.70 11.77
C VAL A 204 6.28 14.74 12.87
N GLY A 205 7.21 15.67 13.10
CA GLY A 205 7.07 16.72 14.11
C GLY A 205 5.88 17.65 13.87
N ILE A 206 5.64 18.04 12.62
CA ILE A 206 4.48 18.87 12.25
C ILE A 206 3.17 18.11 12.54
N LEU A 207 3.05 16.88 12.08
CA LEU A 207 1.82 16.09 12.26
C LEU A 207 1.53 15.79 13.74
N GLU A 208 2.56 15.49 14.53
CA GLU A 208 2.43 15.34 15.99
C GLU A 208 1.97 16.63 16.67
N SER A 209 2.48 17.78 16.23
CA SER A 209 2.06 19.09 16.73
C SER A 209 0.58 19.37 16.41
N VAL A 210 0.13 19.05 15.19
CA VAL A 210 -1.29 19.16 14.80
C VAL A 210 -2.16 18.23 15.66
N LEU A 211 -1.78 16.96 15.80
CA LEU A 211 -2.53 15.96 16.59
C LEU A 211 -2.57 16.26 18.09
N ALA A 212 -1.53 16.92 18.64
CA ALA A 212 -1.54 17.38 20.03
C ALA A 212 -2.58 18.49 20.26
N ARG A 213 -2.83 19.34 19.26
CA ARG A 213 -3.79 20.46 19.32
C ARG A 213 -5.20 20.04 18.91
N ASN A 214 -5.34 19.20 17.91
CA ASN A 214 -6.59 18.60 17.46
C ASN A 214 -6.41 17.10 17.17
N PRO A 215 -6.63 16.22 18.17
CA PRO A 215 -6.50 14.78 17.99
C PRO A 215 -7.43 14.20 16.90
N ASN A 216 -8.50 14.91 16.56
CA ASN A 216 -9.50 14.47 15.57
C ASN A 216 -9.30 15.11 14.19
N HIS A 217 -8.15 15.70 13.90
CA HIS A 217 -7.85 16.22 12.57
C HIS A 217 -7.70 15.08 11.58
N VAL A 218 -8.61 14.96 10.60
CA VAL A 218 -8.70 13.82 9.68
C VAL A 218 -7.40 13.64 8.90
N GLY A 219 -6.94 14.69 8.20
CA GLY A 219 -5.72 14.63 7.39
C GLY A 219 -4.48 14.31 8.22
N ALA A 220 -4.34 14.92 9.40
CA ALA A 220 -3.17 14.67 10.24
C ALA A 220 -3.12 13.23 10.77
N ASN A 221 -4.26 12.61 11.15
CA ASN A 221 -4.29 11.20 11.53
C ASN A 221 -3.90 10.29 10.37
N HIS A 222 -4.38 10.57 9.15
CA HIS A 222 -4.07 9.81 7.95
C HIS A 222 -2.59 9.93 7.59
N TYR A 223 -2.11 11.14 7.38
CA TYR A 223 -0.72 11.37 6.95
C TYR A 223 0.30 10.94 8.01
N TYR A 224 -0.06 11.01 9.30
CA TYR A 224 0.81 10.51 10.36
C TYR A 224 0.99 8.99 10.31
N ILE A 225 -0.04 8.23 9.93
CA ILE A 225 0.10 6.79 9.69
C ILE A 225 1.14 6.57 8.59
N HIS A 226 0.98 7.17 7.42
CA HIS A 226 1.95 7.05 6.32
C HIS A 226 3.36 7.54 6.70
N ALA A 227 3.44 8.59 7.52
CA ALA A 227 4.73 9.14 7.93
C ALA A 227 5.54 8.21 8.84
N VAL A 228 4.90 7.28 9.58
CA VAL A 228 5.59 6.42 10.56
C VAL A 228 5.44 4.92 10.33
N GLU A 229 4.57 4.47 9.42
CA GLU A 229 4.32 3.04 9.18
C GLU A 229 5.57 2.25 8.80
N ALA A 230 6.44 2.81 7.95
CA ALA A 230 7.71 2.20 7.56
C ALA A 230 8.85 2.46 8.58
N SER A 231 8.58 3.23 9.65
CA SER A 231 9.58 3.57 10.67
C SER A 231 9.92 2.37 11.57
N PRO A 232 11.02 2.48 12.36
CA PRO A 232 11.30 1.53 13.43
C PRO A 232 10.29 1.53 14.58
N SER A 233 9.39 2.53 14.65
CA SER A 233 8.42 2.73 15.74
C SER A 233 7.01 3.04 15.22
N PRO A 234 6.39 2.14 14.42
CA PRO A 234 5.06 2.37 13.85
C PRO A 234 3.96 2.43 14.92
N GLU A 235 4.19 1.85 16.10
CA GLU A 235 3.26 1.89 17.24
C GLU A 235 2.90 3.31 17.70
N ARG A 236 3.71 4.31 17.35
CA ARG A 236 3.42 5.74 17.62
C ARG A 236 2.08 6.18 16.99
N ALA A 237 1.69 5.59 15.87
CA ALA A 237 0.43 5.90 15.20
C ALA A 237 -0.77 5.05 15.67
N LEU A 238 -0.64 4.14 16.65
CA LEU A 238 -1.79 3.41 17.20
C LEU A 238 -2.94 4.33 17.65
N PRO A 239 -2.68 5.49 18.33
CA PRO A 239 -3.77 6.41 18.66
C PRO A 239 -4.49 6.98 17.43
N SER A 240 -3.78 7.25 16.34
CA SER A 240 -4.37 7.71 15.06
C SER A 240 -5.17 6.60 14.38
N ALA A 241 -4.64 5.38 14.35
CA ALA A 241 -5.35 4.21 13.85
C ALA A 241 -6.69 4.01 14.58
N HIS A 242 -6.68 4.00 15.92
CA HIS A 242 -7.90 3.84 16.71
C HIS A 242 -8.94 4.96 16.49
N ARG A 243 -8.50 6.19 16.18
CA ARG A 243 -9.42 7.30 15.88
C ARG A 243 -10.07 7.14 14.53
N LEU A 244 -9.30 6.78 13.50
CA LEU A 244 -9.80 6.62 12.14
C LEU A 244 -10.82 5.48 12.01
N ASP A 245 -10.73 4.42 12.82
CA ASP A 245 -11.70 3.31 12.83
C ASP A 245 -13.17 3.76 12.90
N ALA A 246 -13.45 4.92 13.54
CA ALA A 246 -14.80 5.41 13.76
C ALA A 246 -15.09 6.79 13.16
N MET A 247 -14.05 7.49 12.67
CA MET A 247 -14.14 8.90 12.33
C MET A 247 -14.84 9.15 10.99
N VAL A 248 -14.59 8.29 10.00
CA VAL A 248 -15.00 8.47 8.59
C VAL A 248 -15.51 7.17 7.96
N PRO A 249 -16.59 6.56 8.47
CA PRO A 249 -16.99 5.18 8.18
C PRO A 249 -17.37 4.90 6.71
N GLN A 250 -17.53 5.92 5.87
CA GLN A 250 -17.84 5.76 4.45
C GLN A 250 -16.70 6.21 3.51
N ALA A 251 -15.58 6.65 4.06
CA ALA A 251 -14.38 6.92 3.30
C ALA A 251 -13.48 5.67 3.33
N GLY A 252 -13.66 4.76 2.38
CA GLY A 252 -13.06 3.42 2.40
C GLY A 252 -11.57 3.43 2.67
N HIS A 253 -10.80 4.31 2.02
CA HIS A 253 -9.37 4.42 2.27
C HIS A 253 -9.05 4.82 3.73
N LEU A 254 -9.78 5.77 4.33
CA LEU A 254 -9.56 6.16 5.73
C LEU A 254 -9.96 5.05 6.72
N VAL A 255 -10.94 4.22 6.39
CA VAL A 255 -11.32 3.02 7.16
C VAL A 255 -10.24 1.94 7.06
N HIS A 256 -9.53 1.87 5.94
CA HIS A 256 -8.41 0.96 5.71
C HIS A 256 -7.15 1.37 6.49
N MET A 257 -6.86 2.67 6.62
CA MET A 257 -5.60 3.19 7.18
C MET A 257 -5.17 2.62 8.54
N PRO A 258 -6.06 2.34 9.50
CA PRO A 258 -5.68 1.63 10.72
C PRO A 258 -4.95 0.31 10.48
N ALA A 259 -5.26 -0.38 9.38
CA ALA A 259 -4.68 -1.70 9.09
C ALA A 259 -3.16 -1.63 8.87
N HIS A 260 -2.63 -0.55 8.31
CA HIS A 260 -1.19 -0.35 8.16
C HIS A 260 -0.47 -0.49 9.51
N ILE A 261 -0.97 0.21 10.52
CA ILE A 261 -0.37 0.19 11.86
C ILE A 261 -0.67 -1.12 12.60
N TYR A 262 -1.88 -1.66 12.44
CA TYR A 262 -2.23 -2.96 13.04
C TYR A 262 -1.35 -4.09 12.49
N GLU A 263 -1.07 -4.09 11.18
CA GLU A 263 -0.17 -5.05 10.55
C GLU A 263 1.25 -4.91 11.12
N ARG A 264 1.80 -3.71 11.11
CA ARG A 264 3.14 -3.40 11.60
C ARG A 264 3.32 -3.67 13.10
N THR A 265 2.23 -3.69 13.87
CA THR A 265 2.25 -3.94 15.33
C THR A 265 1.73 -5.34 15.70
N GLY A 266 1.40 -6.17 14.71
CA GLY A 266 1.00 -7.56 14.89
C GLY A 266 -0.44 -7.77 15.37
N PHE A 267 -1.32 -6.80 15.14
CA PHE A 267 -2.77 -6.92 15.38
C PHE A 267 -3.49 -7.38 14.09
N TYR A 268 -3.05 -8.49 13.52
CA TYR A 268 -3.49 -8.97 12.19
C TYR A 268 -5.00 -9.14 12.05
N SER A 269 -5.69 -9.65 13.08
CA SER A 269 -7.17 -9.75 13.06
C SER A 269 -7.85 -8.37 13.01
N ALA A 270 -7.27 -7.35 13.65
CA ALA A 270 -7.79 -5.99 13.58
C ALA A 270 -7.53 -5.38 12.21
N ALA A 271 -6.34 -5.61 11.63
CA ALA A 271 -6.01 -5.21 10.26
C ALA A 271 -6.98 -5.83 9.25
N ALA A 272 -7.27 -7.14 9.36
CA ALA A 272 -8.24 -7.81 8.52
C ALA A 272 -9.65 -7.20 8.66
N LYS A 273 -10.08 -6.89 9.87
CA LYS A 273 -11.39 -6.26 10.11
C LYS A 273 -11.51 -4.87 9.50
N SER A 274 -10.49 -4.01 9.65
CA SER A 274 -10.48 -2.67 9.04
C SER A 274 -10.59 -2.77 7.52
N ASN A 275 -9.85 -3.68 6.90
CA ASN A 275 -9.90 -3.89 5.44
C ASN A 275 -11.24 -4.46 4.95
N GLU A 276 -11.88 -5.35 5.71
CA GLU A 276 -13.21 -5.86 5.37
C GLU A 276 -14.26 -4.73 5.39
N LEU A 277 -14.19 -3.85 6.38
CA LEU A 277 -15.06 -2.67 6.48
C LEU A 277 -14.76 -1.66 5.35
N ALA A 278 -13.48 -1.44 5.04
CA ALA A 278 -13.04 -0.56 3.97
C ALA A 278 -13.52 -1.05 2.60
N ALA A 279 -13.30 -2.31 2.26
CA ALA A 279 -13.77 -2.90 1.00
C ALA A 279 -15.30 -2.83 0.86
N LYS A 280 -16.04 -2.95 1.98
CA LYS A 280 -17.49 -2.76 1.98
C LYS A 280 -17.88 -1.29 1.79
N ALA A 281 -17.18 -0.35 2.43
CA ALA A 281 -17.43 1.08 2.25
C ALA A 281 -17.20 1.50 0.78
N ASP A 282 -16.14 1.00 0.15
CA ASP A 282 -15.85 1.24 -1.27
C ASP A 282 -16.92 0.63 -2.19
N GLN A 283 -17.37 -0.60 -1.89
CA GLN A 283 -18.48 -1.20 -2.63
C GLN A 283 -19.75 -0.35 -2.54
N ASP A 284 -20.13 0.03 -1.32
CA ASP A 284 -21.33 0.85 -1.08
C ASP A 284 -21.22 2.22 -1.78
N TYR A 285 -20.02 2.80 -1.81
CA TYR A 285 -19.73 4.03 -2.55
C TYR A 285 -19.89 3.82 -4.06
N ALA A 286 -19.23 2.81 -4.63
CA ALA A 286 -19.29 2.52 -6.06
C ALA A 286 -20.73 2.23 -6.54
N ASP A 287 -21.49 1.46 -5.77
CA ASP A 287 -22.90 1.12 -6.10
C ASP A 287 -23.81 2.37 -6.05
N LYS A 288 -23.69 3.19 -4.99
CA LYS A 288 -24.50 4.41 -4.84
C LYS A 288 -24.18 5.48 -5.88
N THR A 289 -22.93 5.54 -6.28
CA THR A 289 -22.44 6.59 -7.16
C THR A 289 -22.33 6.18 -8.62
N GLY A 290 -22.58 4.90 -8.95
CA GLY A 290 -22.42 4.34 -10.31
C GLY A 290 -20.95 4.29 -10.76
N GLN A 291 -20.01 4.21 -9.80
CA GLN A 291 -18.56 4.19 -10.04
C GLN A 291 -17.99 2.77 -10.04
N VAL A 292 -18.84 1.76 -10.21
CA VAL A 292 -18.40 0.37 -10.37
C VAL A 292 -17.49 0.27 -11.61
N GLY A 293 -16.28 -0.24 -11.43
CA GLY A 293 -15.25 -0.34 -12.49
C GLY A 293 -14.48 0.96 -12.74
N SER A 294 -14.67 2.03 -11.95
CA SER A 294 -13.80 3.21 -11.98
C SER A 294 -12.38 2.87 -11.50
N MET A 295 -11.41 3.76 -11.77
CA MET A 295 -10.04 3.58 -11.26
C MET A 295 -10.01 3.47 -9.74
N TYR A 296 -10.85 4.25 -9.04
CA TYR A 296 -10.97 4.13 -7.59
C TYR A 296 -11.42 2.73 -7.15
N ASP A 297 -12.49 2.21 -7.74
CA ASP A 297 -13.01 0.86 -7.43
C ASP A 297 -11.98 -0.24 -7.81
N LEU A 298 -11.31 -0.10 -8.95
CA LEU A 298 -10.35 -1.11 -9.41
C LEU A 298 -9.03 -1.09 -8.61
N MET A 299 -8.58 0.07 -8.12
CA MET A 299 -7.30 0.18 -7.39
C MET A 299 -7.50 0.17 -5.88
N TYR A 300 -8.21 1.14 -5.29
CA TYR A 300 -8.30 1.27 -3.83
C TYR A 300 -9.08 0.14 -3.17
N ARG A 301 -10.23 -0.25 -3.73
CA ARG A 301 -10.96 -1.41 -3.20
C ARG A 301 -10.16 -2.71 -3.36
N SER A 302 -9.40 -2.87 -4.45
CA SER A 302 -8.55 -4.04 -4.63
C SER A 302 -7.38 -4.03 -3.66
N HIS A 303 -6.77 -2.89 -3.41
CA HIS A 303 -5.77 -2.73 -2.36
C HIS A 303 -6.30 -3.15 -0.98
N ASN A 304 -7.50 -2.69 -0.60
CA ASN A 304 -8.13 -3.10 0.65
C ASN A 304 -8.40 -4.61 0.71
N GLN A 305 -8.85 -5.23 -0.39
CA GLN A 305 -9.07 -6.69 -0.45
C GLN A 305 -7.75 -7.48 -0.46
N HIS A 306 -6.70 -6.96 -1.10
CA HIS A 306 -5.37 -7.54 -1.10
C HIS A 306 -4.78 -7.55 0.31
N PHE A 307 -4.86 -6.40 0.99
CA PHE A 307 -4.42 -6.25 2.37
C PHE A 307 -5.23 -7.13 3.33
N LEU A 308 -6.55 -7.26 3.11
CA LEU A 308 -7.41 -8.19 3.85
C LEU A 308 -6.93 -9.64 3.69
N ALA A 309 -6.62 -10.06 2.46
CA ALA A 309 -6.15 -11.42 2.19
C ALA A 309 -4.82 -11.70 2.91
N MET A 310 -3.90 -10.73 2.94
CA MET A 310 -2.63 -10.84 3.65
C MET A 310 -2.84 -10.87 5.17
N ALA A 311 -3.54 -9.89 5.73
CA ALA A 311 -3.76 -9.78 7.18
C ALA A 311 -4.50 -10.99 7.75
N ALA A 312 -5.55 -11.47 7.05
CA ALA A 312 -6.25 -12.70 7.42
C ALA A 312 -5.35 -13.94 7.33
N SER A 313 -4.43 -13.98 6.36
CA SER A 313 -3.44 -15.06 6.25
C SER A 313 -2.45 -15.03 7.42
N MET A 314 -2.00 -13.85 7.84
CA MET A 314 -1.13 -13.69 9.01
C MET A 314 -1.87 -14.08 10.31
N ALA A 315 -3.16 -13.77 10.41
CA ALA A 315 -4.02 -14.18 11.53
C ALA A 315 -4.40 -15.68 11.52
N GLY A 316 -4.07 -16.43 10.46
CA GLY A 316 -4.37 -17.87 10.36
C GLY A 316 -5.80 -18.18 9.89
N ASN A 317 -6.53 -17.20 9.38
CA ASN A 317 -7.90 -17.36 8.88
C ASN A 317 -7.91 -17.61 7.36
N TYR A 318 -7.82 -18.88 6.97
CA TYR A 318 -7.81 -19.29 5.58
C TYR A 318 -9.10 -18.91 4.85
N ALA A 319 -10.25 -19.15 5.47
CA ALA A 319 -11.53 -18.90 4.82
C ALA A 319 -11.73 -17.43 4.44
N GLN A 320 -11.37 -16.51 5.35
CA GLN A 320 -11.45 -15.07 5.11
C GLN A 320 -10.44 -14.62 4.06
N ALA A 321 -9.19 -15.06 4.17
CA ALA A 321 -8.13 -14.73 3.22
C ALA A 321 -8.48 -15.21 1.79
N LYS A 322 -8.94 -16.45 1.67
CA LYS A 322 -9.31 -17.05 0.40
C LYS A 322 -10.49 -16.34 -0.25
N ARG A 323 -11.52 -16.04 0.52
CA ARG A 323 -12.69 -15.30 0.02
C ARG A 323 -12.27 -13.92 -0.52
N ALA A 324 -11.48 -13.15 0.25
CA ALA A 324 -11.04 -11.82 -0.16
C ALA A 324 -10.24 -11.86 -1.47
N ALA A 325 -9.27 -12.79 -1.57
CA ALA A 325 -8.45 -12.96 -2.76
C ALA A 325 -9.26 -13.40 -4.00
N ASP A 326 -10.20 -14.34 -3.84
CA ASP A 326 -11.01 -14.85 -4.95
C ASP A 326 -12.03 -13.81 -5.44
N GLU A 327 -12.72 -13.10 -4.53
CA GLU A 327 -13.66 -12.03 -4.88
C GLU A 327 -12.95 -10.88 -5.61
N MET A 328 -11.78 -10.46 -5.13
CA MET A 328 -10.97 -9.44 -5.77
C MET A 328 -10.58 -9.85 -7.19
N THR A 329 -9.97 -11.02 -7.36
CA THR A 329 -9.48 -11.46 -8.67
C THR A 329 -10.61 -11.73 -9.65
N ALA A 330 -11.77 -12.22 -9.20
CA ALA A 330 -12.96 -12.40 -10.04
C ALA A 330 -13.49 -11.05 -10.56
N ARG A 331 -13.50 -10.00 -9.72
CA ARG A 331 -13.89 -8.64 -10.10
C ARG A 331 -12.92 -8.01 -11.10
N LEU A 332 -11.62 -8.21 -10.91
CA LEU A 332 -10.57 -7.64 -11.76
C LEU A 332 -10.41 -8.37 -13.10
N LEU A 333 -10.87 -9.62 -13.22
CA LEU A 333 -10.64 -10.47 -14.39
C LEU A 333 -11.05 -9.84 -15.74
N PRO A 334 -12.16 -9.10 -15.86
CA PRO A 334 -12.53 -8.44 -17.11
C PRO A 334 -11.50 -7.37 -17.58
N HIS A 335 -10.72 -6.83 -16.64
CA HIS A 335 -9.75 -5.74 -16.88
C HIS A 335 -8.31 -6.23 -17.07
N ALA A 336 -8.03 -7.51 -16.78
CA ALA A 336 -6.66 -8.06 -16.74
C ALA A 336 -5.85 -7.87 -18.03
N LYS A 337 -6.50 -7.87 -19.21
CA LYS A 337 -5.82 -7.69 -20.50
C LYS A 337 -5.47 -6.24 -20.84
N THR A 338 -6.23 -5.30 -20.30
CA THR A 338 -6.13 -3.87 -20.64
C THR A 338 -5.40 -3.07 -19.58
N MET A 339 -5.23 -3.63 -18.37
CA MET A 339 -4.62 -2.98 -17.22
C MET A 339 -3.50 -3.84 -16.62
N PRO A 340 -2.29 -3.82 -17.20
CA PRO A 340 -1.16 -4.66 -16.74
C PRO A 340 -0.78 -4.44 -15.27
N MET A 341 -1.02 -3.23 -14.72
CA MET A 341 -0.75 -2.91 -13.31
C MET A 341 -1.56 -3.75 -12.33
N LEU A 342 -2.63 -4.40 -12.77
CA LEU A 342 -3.44 -5.29 -11.91
C LEU A 342 -2.76 -6.65 -11.66
N ASP A 343 -1.64 -6.99 -12.34
CA ASP A 343 -0.99 -8.30 -12.24
C ASP A 343 -0.66 -8.66 -10.78
N GLY A 344 -0.15 -7.72 -9.98
CA GLY A 344 0.17 -7.94 -8.57
C GLY A 344 -1.00 -8.50 -7.75
N PHE A 345 -2.23 -8.04 -8.01
CA PHE A 345 -3.43 -8.51 -7.31
C PHE A 345 -3.81 -9.95 -7.65
N PHE A 346 -3.59 -10.39 -8.89
CA PHE A 346 -3.96 -11.74 -9.33
C PHE A 346 -3.15 -12.85 -8.67
N SER A 347 -2.00 -12.54 -8.11
CA SER A 347 -1.18 -13.48 -7.36
C SER A 347 -1.76 -13.84 -5.97
N SER A 348 -2.67 -13.03 -5.42
CA SER A 348 -3.17 -13.17 -4.04
C SER A 348 -3.75 -14.55 -3.72
N PRO A 349 -4.59 -15.19 -4.56
CA PRO A 349 -5.08 -16.54 -4.27
C PRO A 349 -3.96 -17.61 -4.26
N ILE A 350 -2.87 -17.38 -5.01
CA ILE A 350 -1.70 -18.27 -5.04
C ILE A 350 -0.95 -18.16 -3.71
N TRP A 351 -0.74 -16.94 -3.23
CA TRP A 351 -0.12 -16.69 -1.94
C TRP A 351 -0.90 -17.33 -0.79
N VAL A 352 -2.23 -17.13 -0.76
CA VAL A 352 -3.11 -17.71 0.27
C VAL A 352 -3.02 -19.24 0.27
N ASP A 353 -3.24 -19.89 -0.88
CA ASP A 353 -3.23 -21.35 -0.95
C ASP A 353 -1.85 -21.95 -0.60
N THR A 354 -0.77 -21.26 -0.97
CA THR A 354 0.62 -21.68 -0.66
C THR A 354 0.92 -21.56 0.83
N ARG A 355 0.55 -20.42 1.45
CA ARG A 355 0.78 -20.20 2.88
C ARG A 355 0.08 -21.23 3.77
N PHE A 356 -1.13 -21.62 3.37
CA PHE A 356 -1.91 -22.62 4.12
C PHE A 356 -1.67 -24.06 3.65
N ALA A 357 -0.59 -24.30 2.90
CA ALA A 357 -0.19 -25.64 2.42
C ALA A 357 -1.33 -26.39 1.70
N LYS A 358 -2.22 -25.68 0.99
CA LYS A 358 -3.33 -26.28 0.23
C LYS A 358 -2.84 -26.88 -1.08
N TRP A 359 -1.88 -27.78 -1.01
CA TRP A 359 -1.09 -28.27 -2.15
C TRP A 359 -1.95 -28.86 -3.27
N GLN A 360 -3.07 -29.54 -2.96
CA GLN A 360 -3.98 -30.05 -3.97
C GLN A 360 -4.70 -28.92 -4.72
N VAL A 361 -5.07 -27.83 -4.03
CA VAL A 361 -5.66 -26.64 -4.63
C VAL A 361 -4.65 -25.93 -5.52
N VAL A 362 -3.42 -25.75 -5.04
CA VAL A 362 -2.32 -25.17 -5.82
C VAL A 362 -2.09 -25.94 -7.12
N LEU A 363 -1.99 -27.26 -7.06
CA LEU A 363 -1.73 -28.11 -8.23
C LEU A 363 -2.92 -28.20 -9.21
N ALA A 364 -4.15 -28.01 -8.73
CA ALA A 364 -5.35 -28.00 -9.55
C ALA A 364 -5.63 -26.62 -10.19
N ARG A 365 -4.93 -25.56 -9.76
CA ARG A 365 -5.14 -24.20 -10.30
C ARG A 365 -4.76 -24.16 -11.77
N PRO A 366 -5.65 -23.62 -12.64
CA PRO A 366 -5.32 -23.47 -14.06
C PRO A 366 -4.15 -22.51 -14.26
N GLU A 367 -3.48 -22.65 -15.38
CA GLU A 367 -2.40 -21.75 -15.81
C GLU A 367 -2.96 -20.33 -15.98
N PRO A 368 -2.32 -19.30 -15.39
CA PRO A 368 -2.73 -17.91 -15.54
C PRO A 368 -2.58 -17.41 -16.99
N MET A 369 -3.25 -16.32 -17.30
CA MET A 369 -3.11 -15.64 -18.60
C MET A 369 -1.69 -15.12 -18.80
N LYS A 370 -1.21 -15.12 -20.05
CA LYS A 370 0.14 -14.64 -20.41
C LYS A 370 0.32 -13.14 -20.18
N GLU A 371 -0.76 -12.41 -20.15
CA GLU A 371 -0.80 -10.98 -19.86
C GLU A 371 -0.52 -10.65 -18.38
N LEU A 372 -0.41 -11.66 -17.52
CA LEU A 372 -0.11 -11.57 -16.09
C LEU A 372 1.21 -12.29 -15.76
N PRO A 373 2.36 -11.76 -16.22
CA PRO A 373 3.65 -12.47 -16.13
C PRO A 373 4.12 -12.68 -14.69
N GLY A 374 3.88 -11.73 -13.77
CA GLY A 374 4.22 -11.85 -12.36
C GLY A 374 3.40 -12.96 -11.67
N THR A 375 2.09 -12.96 -11.88
CA THR A 375 1.19 -14.03 -11.43
C THR A 375 1.58 -15.38 -12.01
N HIS A 376 1.99 -15.45 -13.29
CA HIS A 376 2.39 -16.69 -13.94
C HIS A 376 3.67 -17.26 -13.31
N ALA A 377 4.67 -16.42 -13.06
CA ALA A 377 5.90 -16.84 -12.38
C ALA A 377 5.61 -17.36 -10.96
N LEU A 378 4.74 -16.68 -10.18
CA LEU A 378 4.33 -17.15 -8.86
C LEU A 378 3.49 -18.44 -8.91
N TRP A 379 2.72 -18.65 -9.96
CA TRP A 379 2.03 -19.92 -10.17
C TRP A 379 3.06 -21.07 -10.37
N ARG A 380 4.13 -20.88 -11.14
CA ARG A 380 5.23 -21.85 -11.25
C ARG A 380 5.91 -22.10 -9.91
N TYR A 381 6.24 -21.01 -9.18
CA TYR A 381 6.78 -21.07 -7.83
C TYR A 381 5.93 -21.96 -6.90
N SER A 382 4.63 -21.67 -6.84
CA SER A 382 3.72 -22.40 -5.94
C SER A 382 3.59 -23.88 -6.30
N ARG A 383 3.60 -24.22 -7.59
CA ARG A 383 3.58 -25.59 -8.07
C ARG A 383 4.88 -26.34 -7.72
N ALA A 384 6.06 -25.68 -7.89
CA ALA A 384 7.33 -26.25 -7.48
C ALA A 384 7.34 -26.55 -5.97
N ALA A 385 6.87 -25.60 -5.15
CA ALA A 385 6.73 -25.77 -3.71
C ALA A 385 5.77 -26.92 -3.36
N ALA A 386 4.63 -26.99 -4.02
CA ALA A 386 3.62 -28.04 -3.81
C ALA A 386 4.16 -29.43 -4.18
N PHE A 387 4.83 -29.57 -5.33
CA PHE A 387 5.44 -30.84 -5.73
C PHE A 387 6.55 -31.27 -4.77
N ALA A 388 7.39 -30.33 -4.29
CA ALA A 388 8.40 -30.64 -3.28
C ALA A 388 7.75 -31.10 -1.97
N ALA A 389 6.70 -30.43 -1.50
CA ALA A 389 6.00 -30.77 -0.26
C ALA A 389 5.35 -32.17 -0.29
N ILE A 390 4.86 -32.63 -1.46
CA ILE A 390 4.29 -33.98 -1.61
C ILE A 390 5.30 -35.03 -2.07
N GLY A 391 6.61 -34.72 -2.04
CA GLY A 391 7.70 -35.66 -2.35
C GLY A 391 7.91 -35.94 -3.85
N LYS A 392 7.27 -35.19 -4.75
CA LYS A 392 7.44 -35.32 -6.22
C LYS A 392 8.61 -34.45 -6.71
N THR A 393 9.83 -34.74 -6.27
CA THR A 393 11.00 -33.89 -6.50
C THR A 393 11.31 -33.64 -7.97
N GLN A 394 11.15 -34.64 -8.86
CA GLN A 394 11.36 -34.43 -10.30
C GLN A 394 10.38 -33.41 -10.92
N ASN A 395 9.11 -33.45 -10.50
CA ASN A 395 8.14 -32.46 -10.94
C ASN A 395 8.47 -31.06 -10.39
N ALA A 396 8.94 -31.00 -9.12
CA ALA A 396 9.36 -29.72 -8.52
C ALA A 396 10.53 -29.10 -9.30
N GLU A 397 11.55 -29.90 -9.65
CA GLU A 397 12.70 -29.46 -10.47
C GLU A 397 12.29 -29.02 -11.88
N GLN A 398 11.28 -29.66 -12.46
CA GLN A 398 10.75 -29.25 -13.76
C GLN A 398 10.07 -27.89 -13.68
N GLU A 399 9.20 -27.66 -12.69
CA GLU A 399 8.56 -26.36 -12.48
C GLU A 399 9.59 -25.28 -12.11
N GLN A 400 10.60 -25.59 -11.31
CA GLN A 400 11.72 -24.71 -10.99
C GLN A 400 12.44 -24.23 -12.26
N LYS A 401 12.77 -25.15 -13.17
CA LYS A 401 13.43 -24.80 -14.44
C LYS A 401 12.58 -23.86 -15.29
N LEU A 402 11.26 -24.07 -15.33
CA LEU A 402 10.34 -23.21 -16.05
C LEU A 402 10.23 -21.84 -15.36
N PHE A 403 10.13 -21.82 -14.03
CA PHE A 403 10.13 -20.60 -13.23
C PHE A 403 11.39 -19.75 -13.48
N GLU A 404 12.58 -20.35 -13.46
CA GLU A 404 13.84 -19.63 -13.70
C GLU A 404 13.89 -19.02 -15.11
N ALA A 405 13.37 -19.73 -16.11
CA ALA A 405 13.30 -19.19 -17.47
C ALA A 405 12.38 -17.97 -17.54
N GLU A 406 11.26 -17.98 -16.83
CA GLU A 406 10.32 -16.84 -16.76
C GLU A 406 10.93 -15.68 -15.97
N ARG A 407 11.52 -15.94 -14.78
CA ARG A 407 12.20 -14.92 -13.96
C ARG A 407 13.26 -14.16 -14.76
N LEU A 408 14.09 -14.87 -15.51
CA LEU A 408 15.15 -14.27 -16.32
C LEU A 408 14.65 -13.57 -17.59
N ALA A 409 13.39 -13.78 -17.97
CA ALA A 409 12.77 -13.09 -19.11
C ALA A 409 12.25 -11.69 -18.75
N PHE A 410 12.08 -11.36 -17.47
CA PHE A 410 11.77 -10.00 -17.06
C PHE A 410 12.93 -9.05 -17.40
N SER A 411 12.62 -7.87 -17.91
CA SER A 411 13.63 -6.83 -18.07
C SER A 411 14.15 -6.37 -16.70
N PRO A 412 15.39 -5.87 -16.60
CA PRO A 412 15.92 -5.37 -15.32
C PRO A 412 15.07 -4.24 -14.71
N GLU A 413 14.36 -3.49 -15.54
CA GLU A 413 13.52 -2.36 -15.13
C GLU A 413 12.07 -2.77 -14.84
N ALA A 414 11.70 -4.04 -15.10
CA ALA A 414 10.33 -4.50 -14.84
C ALA A 414 10.03 -4.50 -13.34
N MET A 415 8.93 -3.84 -12.97
CA MET A 415 8.45 -3.82 -11.59
C MET A 415 7.54 -5.02 -11.34
N PHE A 416 7.55 -5.52 -10.10
CA PHE A 416 6.63 -6.55 -9.65
C PHE A 416 5.34 -5.92 -9.09
N GLY A 417 5.49 -4.98 -8.22
CA GLY A 417 4.49 -4.04 -7.73
C GLY A 417 4.90 -2.61 -8.08
N GLU A 418 4.84 -1.71 -7.11
CA GLU A 418 5.21 -0.31 -7.31
C GLU A 418 6.65 0.00 -6.90
N MET A 419 7.22 -0.77 -5.97
CA MET A 419 8.47 -0.42 -5.29
C MET A 419 9.66 -1.31 -5.63
N ASN A 420 9.45 -2.57 -6.04
CA ASN A 420 10.52 -3.54 -6.24
C ASN A 420 10.59 -4.08 -7.66
N HIS A 421 11.80 -4.34 -8.14
CA HIS A 421 11.97 -4.98 -9.45
C HIS A 421 11.52 -6.45 -9.40
N ALA A 422 10.88 -6.91 -10.48
CA ALA A 422 10.36 -8.26 -10.57
C ALA A 422 11.46 -9.32 -10.37
N GLN A 423 12.66 -9.08 -10.91
CA GLN A 423 13.78 -10.00 -10.74
C GLN A 423 14.22 -10.14 -9.29
N ASP A 424 14.13 -9.08 -8.48
CA ASP A 424 14.54 -9.10 -7.06
C ASP A 424 13.50 -9.88 -6.21
N VAL A 425 12.22 -9.61 -6.41
CA VAL A 425 11.13 -10.34 -5.72
C VAL A 425 11.18 -11.82 -6.08
N LEU A 426 11.30 -12.15 -7.37
CA LEU A 426 11.36 -13.52 -7.84
C LEU A 426 12.68 -14.22 -7.50
N ALA A 427 13.76 -13.49 -7.16
CA ALA A 427 14.97 -14.10 -6.62
C ALA A 427 14.75 -14.69 -5.22
N VAL A 428 13.89 -14.08 -4.40
CA VAL A 428 13.46 -14.68 -3.13
C VAL A 428 12.76 -16.02 -3.40
N ALA A 429 11.81 -16.03 -4.35
CA ALA A 429 11.08 -17.24 -4.77
C ALA A 429 12.03 -18.36 -5.23
N SER A 430 13.05 -18.03 -6.04
CA SER A 430 14.05 -18.97 -6.52
C SER A 430 14.71 -19.74 -5.38
N HIS A 431 15.24 -19.00 -4.40
CA HIS A 431 15.90 -19.62 -3.26
C HIS A 431 14.94 -20.38 -2.33
N VAL A 432 13.69 -19.94 -2.19
CA VAL A 432 12.67 -20.69 -1.45
C VAL A 432 12.35 -22.02 -2.15
N ILE A 433 12.26 -22.05 -3.49
CA ILE A 433 12.09 -23.30 -4.27
C ILE A 433 13.26 -24.24 -4.04
N ASP A 434 14.50 -23.73 -4.19
CA ASP A 434 15.72 -24.52 -3.97
C ASP A 434 15.73 -25.18 -2.59
N ALA A 435 15.40 -24.39 -1.56
CA ALA A 435 15.35 -24.86 -0.19
C ALA A 435 14.30 -25.96 0.01
N ARG A 436 13.09 -25.80 -0.53
CA ARG A 436 12.00 -26.78 -0.43
C ARG A 436 12.33 -28.07 -1.18
N ILE A 437 12.98 -27.99 -2.34
CA ILE A 437 13.47 -29.18 -3.08
C ILE A 437 14.56 -29.88 -2.28
N ALA A 438 15.50 -29.13 -1.68
CA ALA A 438 16.54 -29.70 -0.83
C ALA A 438 15.97 -30.44 0.40
N LEU A 439 14.94 -29.85 1.07
CA LEU A 439 14.22 -30.51 2.16
C LEU A 439 13.58 -31.83 1.70
N ALA A 440 12.90 -31.82 0.55
CA ALA A 440 12.28 -33.01 -0.03
C ALA A 440 13.29 -34.13 -0.34
N LYS A 441 14.55 -33.76 -0.60
CA LYS A 441 15.69 -34.68 -0.78
C LYS A 441 16.42 -34.98 0.52
N SER A 442 15.92 -34.54 1.68
CA SER A 442 16.58 -34.70 2.99
C SER A 442 17.96 -34.00 3.11
N GLN A 443 18.23 -33.03 2.24
CA GLN A 443 19.46 -32.21 2.22
C GLN A 443 19.31 -30.98 3.11
N LYS A 444 19.19 -31.18 4.43
CA LYS A 444 18.79 -30.17 5.39
C LYS A 444 19.73 -28.96 5.43
N GLU A 445 21.03 -29.15 5.38
CA GLU A 445 22.03 -28.08 5.42
C GLU A 445 21.98 -27.23 4.13
N VAL A 446 21.73 -27.85 2.99
CA VAL A 446 21.55 -27.14 1.71
C VAL A 446 20.28 -26.27 1.78
N ALA A 447 19.19 -26.80 2.34
CA ALA A 447 17.95 -26.06 2.53
C ALA A 447 18.14 -24.84 3.43
N VAL A 448 18.84 -25.00 4.56
CA VAL A 448 19.16 -23.88 5.47
C VAL A 448 19.94 -22.79 4.73
N ALA A 449 20.96 -23.14 3.94
CA ALA A 449 21.75 -22.16 3.19
C ALA A 449 20.90 -21.37 2.17
N HIS A 450 19.98 -22.04 1.47
CA HIS A 450 19.08 -21.37 0.53
C HIS A 450 18.06 -20.49 1.25
N PHE A 451 17.46 -20.93 2.35
CA PHE A 451 16.57 -20.07 3.14
C PHE A 451 17.30 -18.86 3.73
N GLN A 452 18.55 -19.00 4.19
CA GLN A 452 19.35 -17.87 4.64
C GLN A 452 19.52 -16.84 3.51
N LYS A 453 19.83 -17.32 2.29
CA LYS A 453 19.95 -16.42 1.13
C LYS A 453 18.61 -15.75 0.76
N ALA A 454 17.51 -16.50 0.85
CA ALA A 454 16.18 -15.94 0.61
C ALA A 454 15.82 -14.85 1.66
N VAL A 455 16.20 -15.03 2.93
CA VAL A 455 16.04 -14.01 3.98
C VAL A 455 16.84 -12.75 3.66
N GLU A 456 18.12 -12.87 3.26
CA GLU A 456 18.94 -11.73 2.86
C GLU A 456 18.30 -10.94 1.70
N LEU A 457 17.77 -11.65 0.71
CA LEU A 457 17.09 -11.04 -0.44
C LEU A 457 15.78 -10.38 -0.04
N GLN A 458 14.97 -11.02 0.81
CA GLN A 458 13.74 -10.42 1.33
C GLN A 458 14.02 -9.15 2.13
N ASP A 459 15.06 -9.14 2.97
CA ASP A 459 15.46 -7.98 3.76
C ASP A 459 15.96 -6.81 2.92
N ALA A 460 16.43 -7.08 1.70
CA ALA A 460 16.88 -6.06 0.75
C ALA A 460 15.73 -5.43 -0.05
N LEU A 461 14.54 -6.05 -0.07
CA LEU A 461 13.38 -5.47 -0.74
C LEU A 461 12.96 -4.17 -0.05
N ARG A 462 12.54 -3.20 -0.84
CA ARG A 462 11.98 -1.93 -0.34
C ARG A 462 10.64 -2.19 0.32
N TYR A 463 10.34 -1.34 1.29
CA TYR A 463 9.01 -1.31 1.91
C TYR A 463 7.92 -1.05 0.88
N ASP A 464 6.85 -1.82 0.95
CA ASP A 464 5.65 -1.75 0.12
C ASP A 464 4.46 -2.32 0.89
N GLU A 465 3.23 -2.01 0.51
CA GLU A 465 2.02 -2.36 1.26
C GLU A 465 0.85 -2.83 0.37
N PRO A 466 0.49 -4.10 0.50
CA PRO A 466 1.25 -5.17 1.15
C PRO A 466 2.61 -5.38 0.52
N ALA A 467 3.60 -5.84 1.30
CA ALA A 467 4.92 -6.14 0.77
C ALA A 467 4.83 -7.11 -0.43
N ASP A 468 5.59 -6.86 -1.49
CA ASP A 468 5.60 -7.72 -2.70
C ASP A 468 5.91 -9.18 -2.41
N TRP A 469 6.71 -9.42 -1.36
CA TRP A 469 6.90 -10.73 -0.75
C TRP A 469 6.46 -10.66 0.71
N TYR A 470 5.19 -10.92 1.01
CA TYR A 470 4.63 -10.59 2.30
C TYR A 470 4.63 -11.72 3.35
N TYR A 471 5.11 -12.93 3.01
CA TYR A 471 5.28 -13.97 4.01
C TYR A 471 6.73 -14.03 4.49
N PRO A 472 7.00 -13.95 5.80
CA PRO A 472 8.35 -13.96 6.32
C PRO A 472 9.09 -15.26 6.00
N VAL A 473 10.18 -15.21 5.23
CA VAL A 473 11.02 -16.39 4.93
C VAL A 473 11.68 -16.94 6.19
N ARG A 474 11.84 -16.11 7.22
CA ARG A 474 12.37 -16.54 8.53
C ARG A 474 11.54 -17.65 9.18
N GLU A 475 10.24 -17.71 8.93
CA GLU A 475 9.39 -18.83 9.37
C GLU A 475 9.95 -20.17 8.83
N SER A 476 10.17 -20.24 7.52
CA SER A 476 10.71 -21.42 6.84
C SER A 476 12.18 -21.72 7.21
N LEU A 477 13.00 -20.67 7.38
CA LEU A 477 14.39 -20.84 7.83
C LEU A 477 14.44 -21.44 9.24
N GLY A 478 13.64 -20.93 10.17
CA GLY A 478 13.56 -21.45 11.53
C GLY A 478 13.12 -22.92 11.58
N ALA A 479 12.11 -23.29 10.78
CA ALA A 479 11.65 -24.67 10.65
C ALA A 479 12.74 -25.59 10.05
N ALA A 480 13.48 -25.13 9.04
CA ALA A 480 14.58 -25.88 8.44
C ALA A 480 15.73 -26.09 9.44
N LEU A 481 16.06 -25.10 10.27
CA LEU A 481 17.06 -25.20 11.34
C LEU A 481 16.63 -26.22 12.42
N LEU A 482 15.36 -26.23 12.81
CA LEU A 482 14.82 -27.25 13.71
C LEU A 482 14.95 -28.67 13.09
N ALA A 483 14.58 -28.80 11.81
CA ALA A 483 14.71 -30.06 11.10
C ALA A 483 16.18 -30.51 10.98
N ALA A 484 17.15 -29.58 10.93
CA ALA A 484 18.59 -29.84 10.94
C ALA A 484 19.16 -30.09 12.34
N GLY A 485 18.35 -30.08 13.40
CA GLY A 485 18.78 -30.30 14.78
C GLY A 485 19.53 -29.11 15.40
N LYS A 486 19.24 -27.88 14.97
CA LYS A 486 19.87 -26.63 15.42
C LYS A 486 18.84 -25.72 16.12
N PRO A 487 18.26 -26.16 17.25
CA PRO A 487 17.15 -25.43 17.90
C PRO A 487 17.56 -24.07 18.49
N ASP A 488 18.82 -23.87 18.85
CA ASP A 488 19.39 -22.62 19.32
C ASP A 488 19.41 -21.55 18.21
N GLN A 489 19.81 -21.94 17.00
CA GLN A 489 19.78 -21.04 15.84
C GLN A 489 18.35 -20.77 15.36
N ALA A 490 17.46 -21.76 15.43
CA ALA A 490 16.05 -21.59 15.13
C ALA A 490 15.38 -20.60 16.08
N GLU A 491 15.66 -20.71 17.39
CA GLU A 491 15.19 -19.73 18.39
C GLU A 491 15.59 -18.30 18.01
N GLN A 492 16.87 -18.10 17.64
CA GLN A 492 17.35 -16.78 17.24
C GLN A 492 16.57 -16.23 16.03
N VAL A 493 16.42 -17.04 14.98
CA VAL A 493 15.72 -16.64 13.75
C VAL A 493 14.25 -16.29 14.01
N PHE A 494 13.53 -17.07 14.82
CA PHE A 494 12.14 -16.74 15.18
C PHE A 494 12.04 -15.47 16.04
N ARG A 495 13.00 -15.20 16.91
CA ARG A 495 13.04 -13.94 17.66
C ARG A 495 13.34 -12.73 16.77
N GLU A 496 14.23 -12.89 15.78
CA GLU A 496 14.50 -11.87 14.75
C GLU A 496 13.24 -11.58 13.92
N ASP A 497 12.48 -12.62 13.55
CA ASP A 497 11.21 -12.41 12.86
C ASP A 497 10.20 -11.66 13.74
N LEU A 498 10.05 -12.06 15.00
CA LEU A 498 9.12 -11.41 15.95
C LEU A 498 9.49 -9.96 16.27
N ALA A 499 10.75 -9.56 16.08
CA ALA A 499 11.16 -8.16 16.17
C ALA A 499 10.71 -7.34 14.95
N ARG A 500 10.61 -7.95 13.76
CA ARG A 500 10.16 -7.32 12.52
C ARG A 500 8.65 -7.44 12.31
N ASN A 501 8.10 -8.59 12.66
CA ASN A 501 6.70 -8.99 12.53
C ASN A 501 6.13 -9.33 13.93
N PRO A 502 5.86 -8.32 14.76
CA PRO A 502 5.42 -8.55 16.13
C PRO A 502 4.22 -9.49 16.18
N ARG A 503 4.20 -10.38 17.16
CA ARG A 503 3.11 -11.34 17.39
C ARG A 503 2.82 -12.30 16.23
N ASN A 504 3.72 -12.43 15.23
CA ASN A 504 3.54 -13.39 14.15
C ASN A 504 3.30 -14.80 14.72
N PRO A 505 2.09 -15.38 14.55
CA PRO A 505 1.74 -16.63 15.22
C PRO A 505 2.60 -17.81 14.77
N ARG A 506 3.03 -17.83 13.50
CA ARG A 506 3.87 -18.91 12.96
C ARG A 506 5.26 -18.86 13.57
N SER A 507 5.82 -17.68 13.75
CA SER A 507 7.09 -17.50 14.46
C SER A 507 6.97 -17.75 15.95
N LEU A 508 5.85 -17.41 16.60
CA LEU A 508 5.57 -17.83 18.00
C LEU A 508 5.51 -19.35 18.10
N TYR A 509 4.83 -20.03 17.18
CA TYR A 509 4.79 -21.50 17.14
C TYR A 509 6.19 -22.10 16.98
N GLY A 510 6.96 -21.63 16.00
CA GLY A 510 8.33 -22.12 15.78
C GLY A 510 9.26 -21.82 16.96
N LEU A 511 9.14 -20.66 17.60
CA LEU A 511 9.88 -20.29 18.81
C LEU A 511 9.56 -21.26 19.96
N ARG A 512 8.27 -21.55 20.20
CA ARG A 512 7.85 -22.53 21.20
C ARG A 512 8.53 -23.89 20.96
N GLU A 513 8.47 -24.41 19.72
CA GLU A 513 9.09 -25.68 19.37
C GLU A 513 10.62 -25.66 19.57
N SER A 514 11.27 -24.54 19.23
CA SER A 514 12.70 -24.36 19.45
C SER A 514 13.08 -24.41 20.94
N LEU A 515 12.26 -23.77 21.79
CA LEU A 515 12.46 -23.74 23.24
C LEU A 515 12.23 -25.13 23.87
N LEU A 516 11.19 -25.85 23.42
CA LEU A 516 10.90 -27.22 23.87
C LEU A 516 12.05 -28.19 23.52
N ALA A 517 12.60 -28.08 22.30
CA ALA A 517 13.74 -28.88 21.86
C ALA A 517 15.01 -28.63 22.71
N GLN A 518 15.13 -27.43 23.30
CA GLN A 518 16.20 -27.04 24.22
C GLN A 518 15.87 -27.29 25.71
N GLN A 519 14.72 -27.89 26.01
CA GLN A 519 14.23 -28.12 27.38
C GLN A 519 13.97 -26.82 28.19
N LYS A 520 13.78 -25.68 27.51
CA LYS A 520 13.44 -24.39 28.11
C LYS A 520 11.92 -24.29 28.33
N THR A 521 11.39 -25.17 29.18
CA THR A 521 9.93 -25.38 29.34
C THR A 521 9.17 -24.16 29.85
N SER A 522 9.74 -23.38 30.78
CA SER A 522 9.11 -22.16 31.32
C SER A 522 8.92 -21.09 30.22
N ASP A 523 9.96 -20.88 29.41
CA ASP A 523 9.90 -19.91 28.32
C ASP A 523 8.91 -20.38 27.24
N ALA A 524 8.90 -21.68 26.92
CA ALA A 524 7.96 -22.27 25.98
C ALA A 524 6.49 -22.08 26.43
N THR A 525 6.20 -22.23 27.73
CA THR A 525 4.86 -22.00 28.31
C THR A 525 4.43 -20.55 28.18
N TRP A 526 5.35 -19.61 28.38
CA TRP A 526 5.06 -18.19 28.17
C TRP A 526 4.75 -17.90 26.68
N VAL A 527 5.57 -18.42 25.74
CA VAL A 527 5.34 -18.24 24.31
C VAL A 527 4.02 -18.89 23.87
N GLU A 528 3.65 -20.05 24.42
CA GLU A 528 2.35 -20.70 24.17
C GLU A 528 1.18 -19.78 24.52
N SER A 529 1.27 -19.05 25.64
CA SER A 529 0.23 -18.08 26.03
C SER A 529 0.08 -16.94 25.01
N GLN A 530 1.19 -16.46 24.45
CA GLN A 530 1.19 -15.43 23.40
C GLN A 530 0.62 -15.98 22.08
N LEU A 531 1.00 -17.21 21.73
CA LEU A 531 0.47 -17.90 20.56
C LEU A 531 -1.04 -18.08 20.65
N ALA A 532 -1.56 -18.52 21.80
CA ALA A 532 -2.99 -18.71 22.01
C ALA A 532 -3.79 -17.41 21.79
N ILE A 533 -3.23 -16.26 22.18
CA ILE A 533 -3.83 -14.94 21.92
C ILE A 533 -3.77 -14.59 20.42
N ALA A 534 -2.61 -14.78 19.79
CA ALA A 534 -2.39 -14.40 18.39
C ALA A 534 -3.15 -15.30 17.40
N TRP A 535 -3.43 -16.56 17.76
CA TRP A 535 -4.09 -17.58 16.93
C TRP A 535 -5.56 -17.81 17.28
N LYS A 536 -6.16 -16.95 18.11
CA LYS A 536 -7.54 -17.13 18.65
C LYS A 536 -8.63 -17.14 17.58
N ASP A 537 -8.40 -16.40 16.48
CA ASP A 537 -9.37 -16.24 15.39
C ASP A 537 -9.04 -17.14 14.17
N ALA A 538 -8.02 -18.00 14.29
CA ALA A 538 -7.59 -18.88 13.21
C ALA A 538 -8.57 -20.04 12.98
N ASP A 539 -8.73 -20.43 11.72
CA ASP A 539 -9.49 -21.61 11.28
C ASP A 539 -8.58 -22.74 10.79
N SER A 540 -7.27 -22.58 10.95
CA SER A 540 -6.24 -23.53 10.52
C SER A 540 -5.39 -24.02 11.69
N GLN A 541 -4.71 -25.16 11.49
CA GLN A 541 -3.75 -25.71 12.45
C GLN A 541 -2.34 -25.42 11.97
N LEU A 542 -1.40 -25.29 12.92
CA LEU A 542 0.02 -25.10 12.64
C LEU A 542 0.79 -26.41 12.80
N THR A 543 1.65 -26.69 11.85
CA THR A 543 2.67 -27.73 11.94
C THR A 543 4.03 -27.17 11.49
N LEU A 544 5.14 -27.76 11.95
CA LEU A 544 6.48 -27.32 11.53
C LEU A 544 6.71 -27.47 10.01
N SER A 545 6.02 -28.41 9.38
CA SER A 545 6.12 -28.62 7.92
C SER A 545 5.40 -27.56 7.11
N ASP A 546 4.53 -26.78 7.74
CA ASP A 546 3.76 -25.72 7.08
C ASP A 546 4.46 -24.36 7.17
N LEU A 547 5.54 -24.23 7.98
CA LEU A 547 6.37 -23.03 8.13
C LEU A 547 7.42 -22.88 6.99
#